data_a6b37e0de0a92ae8062babe48d61af0a
#
_entry.id   a6b37e0de0a92ae8062babe48d61af0a
#
_cell.length_a   1.000
_cell.length_b   1.000
_cell.length_c   1.000
_cell.angle_alpha   90.00
_cell.angle_beta   90.00
_cell.angle_gamma   90.00
#
_symmetry.space_group_name_H-M   'P 1'
#
loop_
_entity.id
_entity.type
_entity.pdbx_description
1 polymer ?
#
loop_
_entity_poly.entity_id
_entity_poly.type
_entity_poly.pdbx_seq_one_letter_code
_entity_poly.pdbx_strand_id
1 'polypeptide(L)'
;MFELMDGYSESAVIKVLGIGGGGGNAVAHMVRAGFDGVDFICANTDAQALKNARVKTGLQIGCNITKGLGAGADPEKGRKAALEDTEKILETLEGADMVFLTAGLGGGTGTGAVPIIASLAAEIGALTVAVVTKPFGFEGRRRMQQAELDYIAGSEAARKSIAENYAGLPL
;
A
#
# COMPACT_ATOMS: atom_id res chain seq x y z
N MET A 1 14.45 -43.11 15.03
CA MET A 1 13.01 -42.77 15.00
C MET A 1 12.94 -41.28 14.97
N PHE A 2 12.62 -40.67 13.81
CA PHE A 2 12.46 -39.22 13.69
C PHE A 2 10.99 -38.92 14.00
N GLU A 3 10.73 -38.27 15.13
CA GLU A 3 9.42 -37.67 15.38
C GLU A 3 9.28 -36.46 14.49
N LEU A 4 8.32 -36.50 13.56
CA LEU A 4 7.82 -35.29 12.91
C LEU A 4 7.20 -34.42 14.02
N MET A 5 7.87 -33.35 14.40
CA MET A 5 7.21 -32.28 15.14
C MET A 5 6.11 -31.79 14.25
N ASP A 6 4.84 -32.00 14.64
CA ASP A 6 3.70 -31.28 14.09
C ASP A 6 3.93 -29.80 14.38
N GLY A 7 4.68 -29.16 13.48
CA GLY A 7 4.76 -27.71 13.46
C GLY A 7 3.36 -27.22 13.09
N TYR A 8 2.72 -26.52 13.99
CA TYR A 8 1.58 -25.69 13.65
C TYR A 8 2.04 -24.78 12.50
N SER A 9 1.62 -25.09 11.28
CA SER A 9 1.76 -24.13 10.20
C SER A 9 0.71 -23.05 10.44
N GLU A 10 1.06 -22.04 11.23
CA GLU A 10 0.31 -20.81 11.19
C GLU A 10 0.34 -20.33 9.75
N SER A 11 -0.82 -20.28 9.12
CA SER A 11 -0.90 -19.76 7.77
C SER A 11 -0.45 -18.29 7.80
N ALA A 12 0.49 -17.92 6.93
CA ALA A 12 0.98 -16.55 6.84
C ALA A 12 -0.19 -15.57 6.66
N VAL A 13 -0.21 -14.51 7.45
CA VAL A 13 -1.20 -13.44 7.37
C VAL A 13 -0.82 -12.50 6.23
N ILE A 14 -1.60 -12.55 5.16
CA ILE A 14 -1.38 -11.73 3.95
C ILE A 14 -2.40 -10.61 3.90
N LYS A 15 -1.92 -9.38 3.80
CA LYS A 15 -2.76 -8.20 3.60
C LYS A 15 -2.50 -7.57 2.24
N VAL A 16 -3.57 -7.23 1.51
CA VAL A 16 -3.50 -6.50 0.24
C VAL A 16 -4.13 -5.13 0.41
N LEU A 17 -3.31 -4.10 0.31
CA LEU A 17 -3.70 -2.72 0.49
C LEU A 17 -3.77 -1.98 -0.84
N GLY A 18 -4.98 -1.61 -1.26
CA GLY A 18 -5.22 -0.76 -2.43
C GLY A 18 -5.20 0.71 -2.05
N ILE A 19 -4.27 1.48 -2.62
CA ILE A 19 -4.01 2.87 -2.25
C ILE A 19 -4.48 3.82 -3.36
N GLY A 20 -5.37 4.74 -3.00
CA GLY A 20 -5.98 5.69 -3.93
C GLY A 20 -6.99 5.03 -4.87
N GLY A 21 -7.46 5.77 -5.88
CA GLY A 21 -8.50 5.28 -6.79
C GLY A 21 -8.10 4.05 -7.59
N GLY A 22 -6.89 4.04 -8.17
CA GLY A 22 -6.39 2.91 -8.97
C GLY A 22 -6.21 1.65 -8.13
N GLY A 23 -5.58 1.77 -6.95
CA GLY A 23 -5.41 0.64 -6.02
C GLY A 23 -6.74 0.12 -5.47
N GLY A 24 -7.65 1.02 -5.11
CA GLY A 24 -9.00 0.65 -4.67
C GLY A 24 -9.77 -0.14 -5.73
N ASN A 25 -9.66 0.25 -7.00
CA ASN A 25 -10.28 -0.49 -8.11
C ASN A 25 -9.66 -1.88 -8.27
N ALA A 26 -8.34 -2.01 -8.16
CA ALA A 26 -7.66 -3.29 -8.24
C ALA A 26 -8.12 -4.24 -7.13
N VAL A 27 -8.14 -3.77 -5.87
CA VAL A 27 -8.62 -4.56 -4.73
C VAL A 27 -10.10 -4.92 -4.88
N ALA A 28 -10.96 -3.98 -5.29
CA ALA A 28 -12.37 -4.27 -5.54
C ALA A 28 -12.57 -5.34 -6.63
N HIS A 29 -11.67 -5.42 -7.60
CA HIS A 29 -11.68 -6.46 -8.61
C HIS A 29 -11.25 -7.82 -8.02
N MET A 30 -10.20 -7.86 -7.19
CA MET A 30 -9.73 -9.08 -6.52
C MET A 30 -10.81 -9.67 -5.59
N VAL A 31 -11.49 -8.82 -4.81
CA VAL A 31 -12.60 -9.23 -3.94
C VAL A 31 -13.73 -9.88 -4.75
N ARG A 32 -14.09 -9.29 -5.90
CA ARG A 32 -15.12 -9.86 -6.78
C ARG A 32 -14.69 -11.19 -7.43
N ALA A 33 -13.39 -11.38 -7.64
CA ALA A 33 -12.84 -12.61 -8.16
C ALA A 33 -12.80 -13.76 -7.14
N GLY A 34 -13.12 -13.49 -5.86
CA GLY A 34 -13.27 -14.50 -4.81
C GLY A 34 -11.94 -15.07 -4.32
N PHE A 35 -10.91 -14.26 -4.21
CA PHE A 35 -9.66 -14.69 -3.56
C PHE A 35 -9.88 -14.84 -2.06
N ASP A 36 -9.59 -16.02 -1.52
CA ASP A 36 -9.69 -16.35 -0.10
C ASP A 36 -8.31 -16.34 0.60
N GLY A 37 -8.31 -16.28 1.93
CA GLY A 37 -7.09 -16.34 2.74
C GLY A 37 -6.26 -15.05 2.73
N VAL A 38 -6.84 -13.93 2.29
CA VAL A 38 -6.18 -12.63 2.20
C VAL A 38 -7.09 -11.54 2.76
N ASP A 39 -6.52 -10.63 3.55
CA ASP A 39 -7.22 -9.45 4.03
C ASP A 39 -7.12 -8.30 3.03
N PHE A 40 -8.26 -7.89 2.49
CA PHE A 40 -8.36 -6.79 1.54
C PHE A 40 -8.70 -5.46 2.22
N ILE A 41 -7.86 -4.46 2.00
CA ILE A 41 -7.96 -3.13 2.59
C ILE A 41 -7.90 -2.09 1.47
N CYS A 42 -8.71 -1.05 1.55
CA CYS A 42 -8.59 0.13 0.68
C CYS A 42 -8.26 1.36 1.50
N ALA A 43 -7.18 2.05 1.16
CA ALA A 43 -6.80 3.34 1.72
C ALA A 43 -7.02 4.46 0.70
N ASN A 44 -7.73 5.51 1.07
CA ASN A 44 -7.97 6.65 0.18
C ASN A 44 -8.17 7.95 0.95
N THR A 45 -7.82 9.06 0.32
CA THR A 45 -8.13 10.43 0.78
C THR A 45 -9.53 10.88 0.34
N ASP A 46 -10.15 10.18 -0.62
CA ASP A 46 -11.50 10.44 -1.12
C ASP A 46 -12.50 9.50 -0.43
N ALA A 47 -13.35 10.08 0.42
CA ALA A 47 -14.35 9.34 1.18
C ALA A 47 -15.41 8.69 0.28
N GLN A 48 -15.75 9.32 -0.85
CA GLN A 48 -16.75 8.79 -1.79
C GLN A 48 -16.19 7.57 -2.54
N ALA A 49 -14.95 7.67 -3.02
CA ALA A 49 -14.28 6.57 -3.68
C ALA A 49 -14.11 5.37 -2.73
N LEU A 50 -13.81 5.63 -1.46
CA LEU A 50 -13.68 4.59 -0.44
C LEU A 50 -15.01 3.86 -0.18
N LYS A 51 -16.12 4.58 -0.07
CA LYS A 51 -17.45 3.97 0.05
C LYS A 51 -17.83 3.09 -1.14
N ASN A 52 -17.42 3.52 -2.35
CA ASN A 52 -17.73 2.80 -3.59
C ASN A 52 -16.87 1.54 -3.79
N ALA A 53 -15.73 1.43 -3.12
CA ALA A 53 -14.83 0.28 -3.24
C ALA A 53 -15.43 -1.04 -2.73
N ARG A 54 -16.46 -0.99 -1.87
CA ARG A 54 -17.19 -2.16 -1.33
C ARG A 54 -16.28 -3.23 -0.74
N VAL A 55 -15.21 -2.82 -0.10
CA VAL A 55 -14.30 -3.70 0.66
C VAL A 55 -14.70 -3.77 2.12
N LYS A 56 -14.31 -4.84 2.79
CA LYS A 56 -14.62 -5.04 4.22
C LYS A 56 -13.92 -3.99 5.09
N THR A 57 -12.67 -3.64 4.75
CA THR A 57 -11.86 -2.69 5.51
C THR A 57 -11.50 -1.49 4.64
N GLY A 58 -12.06 -0.34 4.98
CA GLY A 58 -11.78 0.94 4.34
C GLY A 58 -11.07 1.88 5.29
N LEU A 59 -9.90 2.38 4.89
CA LEU A 59 -9.08 3.31 5.65
C LEU A 59 -9.09 4.69 4.97
N GLN A 60 -9.81 5.65 5.56
CA GLN A 60 -9.74 7.02 5.10
C GLN A 60 -8.50 7.69 5.72
N ILE A 61 -7.61 8.21 4.88
CA ILE A 61 -6.38 8.90 5.30
C ILE A 61 -6.43 10.39 4.96
N GLY A 62 -5.78 11.22 5.78
CA GLY A 62 -5.64 12.66 5.57
C GLY A 62 -6.94 13.43 5.66
N CYS A 63 -7.79 13.10 6.62
CA CYS A 63 -9.10 13.75 6.80
C CYS A 63 -8.98 15.26 7.02
N ASN A 64 -7.98 15.72 7.79
CA ASN A 64 -7.78 17.14 8.06
C ASN A 64 -7.21 17.88 6.84
N ILE A 65 -6.40 17.22 6.05
CA ILE A 65 -5.74 17.79 4.86
C ILE A 65 -6.69 17.88 3.68
N THR A 66 -7.46 16.81 3.42
CA THR A 66 -8.27 16.67 2.20
C THR A 66 -9.76 16.88 2.42
N LYS A 67 -10.22 16.84 3.68
CA LYS A 67 -11.65 16.89 4.07
C LYS A 67 -12.49 15.84 3.33
N GLY A 68 -11.88 14.72 2.96
CA GLY A 68 -12.54 13.65 2.23
C GLY A 68 -12.76 13.89 0.73
N LEU A 69 -12.19 14.98 0.18
CA LEU A 69 -12.35 15.36 -1.24
C LEU A 69 -11.25 14.80 -2.15
N GLY A 70 -10.34 13.99 -1.59
CA GLY A 70 -9.20 13.47 -2.34
C GLY A 70 -8.01 14.42 -2.41
N ALA A 71 -6.88 13.92 -2.89
CA ALA A 71 -5.62 14.68 -2.99
C ALA A 71 -5.53 15.61 -4.22
N GLY A 72 -6.50 15.57 -5.14
CA GLY A 72 -6.54 16.47 -6.29
C GLY A 72 -5.35 16.33 -7.25
N ALA A 73 -4.88 15.11 -7.49
CA ALA A 73 -3.70 14.80 -8.31
C ALA A 73 -2.39 15.44 -7.80
N ASP A 74 -2.31 15.77 -6.51
CA ASP A 74 -1.15 16.33 -5.83
C ASP A 74 -0.51 15.25 -4.93
N PRO A 75 0.67 14.68 -5.31
CA PRO A 75 1.35 13.65 -4.51
C PRO A 75 1.77 14.13 -3.13
N GLU A 76 2.14 15.41 -2.97
CA GLU A 76 2.50 15.96 -1.66
C GLU A 76 1.32 15.94 -0.68
N LYS A 77 0.09 16.18 -1.16
CA LYS A 77 -1.10 15.98 -0.33
C LYS A 77 -1.32 14.53 0.03
N GLY A 78 -1.08 13.61 -0.92
CA GLY A 78 -1.14 12.16 -0.67
C GLY A 78 -0.13 11.72 0.38
N ARG A 79 1.11 12.20 0.28
CA ARG A 79 2.18 11.95 1.23
C ARG A 79 1.82 12.46 2.65
N LYS A 80 1.41 13.72 2.75
CA LYS A 80 1.01 14.31 4.02
C LYS A 80 -0.19 13.60 4.64
N ALA A 81 -1.15 13.15 3.82
CA ALA A 81 -2.30 12.37 4.27
C ALA A 81 -1.90 11.03 4.89
N ALA A 82 -0.92 10.32 4.33
CA ALA A 82 -0.40 9.10 4.92
C ALA A 82 0.37 9.38 6.23
N LEU A 83 1.14 10.46 6.29
CA LEU A 83 1.85 10.87 7.50
C LEU A 83 0.90 11.29 8.63
N GLU A 84 -0.24 11.92 8.30
CA GLU A 84 -1.25 12.31 9.29
C GLU A 84 -1.85 11.10 10.03
N ASP A 85 -2.08 10.00 9.30
CA ASP A 85 -2.76 8.82 9.83
C ASP A 85 -1.81 7.61 9.99
N THR A 86 -0.53 7.86 10.27
CA THR A 86 0.51 6.82 10.46
C THR A 86 0.08 5.75 11.46
N GLU A 87 -0.47 6.13 12.61
CA GLU A 87 -0.92 5.21 13.66
C GLU A 87 -2.03 4.28 13.15
N LYS A 88 -3.03 4.80 12.45
CA LYS A 88 -4.11 4.00 11.87
C LYS A 88 -3.63 3.04 10.80
N ILE A 89 -2.62 3.47 10.01
CA ILE A 89 -2.01 2.61 9.01
C ILE A 89 -1.28 1.45 9.70
N LEU A 90 -0.48 1.74 10.72
CA LEU A 90 0.23 0.72 11.49
C LEU A 90 -0.74 -0.27 12.15
N GLU A 91 -1.78 0.20 12.85
CA GLU A 91 -2.81 -0.66 13.42
C GLU A 91 -3.49 -1.56 12.38
N THR A 92 -3.73 -1.01 11.18
CA THR A 92 -4.34 -1.76 10.08
C THR A 92 -3.40 -2.84 9.54
N LEU A 93 -2.10 -2.62 9.56
CA LEU A 93 -1.08 -3.55 9.07
C LEU A 93 -0.59 -4.52 10.15
N GLU A 94 -0.88 -4.28 11.41
CA GLU A 94 -0.42 -5.10 12.54
C GLU A 94 -0.73 -6.59 12.34
N GLY A 95 0.25 -7.43 12.68
CA GLY A 95 0.14 -8.89 12.56
C GLY A 95 0.24 -9.43 11.13
N ALA A 96 0.57 -8.59 10.13
CA ALA A 96 0.81 -9.07 8.77
C ALA A 96 2.22 -9.65 8.64
N ASP A 97 2.34 -10.85 8.07
CA ASP A 97 3.62 -11.43 7.64
C ASP A 97 4.01 -10.90 6.26
N MET A 98 3.03 -10.63 5.41
CA MET A 98 3.23 -10.09 4.07
C MET A 98 2.20 -9.02 3.72
N VAL A 99 2.67 -7.93 3.13
CA VAL A 99 1.83 -6.81 2.67
C VAL A 99 2.04 -6.56 1.19
N PHE A 100 0.98 -6.69 0.41
CA PHE A 100 0.94 -6.25 -0.97
C PHE A 100 0.33 -4.84 -1.05
N LEU A 101 1.09 -3.91 -1.62
CA LEU A 101 0.61 -2.56 -1.90
C LEU A 101 0.26 -2.44 -3.37
N THR A 102 -0.96 -2.05 -3.70
CA THR A 102 -1.33 -1.79 -5.09
C THR A 102 -1.81 -0.36 -5.29
N ALA A 103 -1.29 0.31 -6.31
CA ALA A 103 -1.64 1.69 -6.62
C ALA A 103 -1.45 2.03 -8.10
N GLY A 104 -2.21 3.02 -8.57
CA GLY A 104 -1.92 3.70 -9.83
C GLY A 104 -1.07 4.94 -9.57
N LEU A 105 0.13 4.98 -10.15
CA LEU A 105 1.04 6.12 -10.04
C LEU A 105 0.65 7.25 -11.02
N GLY A 106 1.16 8.45 -10.76
CA GLY A 106 0.86 9.67 -11.55
C GLY A 106 -0.38 10.43 -11.07
N GLY A 107 -1.06 9.95 -10.03
CA GLY A 107 -2.13 10.66 -9.33
C GLY A 107 -1.63 11.34 -8.05
N GLY A 108 -2.55 11.65 -7.13
CA GLY A 108 -2.21 12.25 -5.84
C GLY A 108 -2.01 11.20 -4.75
N THR A 109 -3.10 10.55 -4.34
CA THR A 109 -3.10 9.65 -3.17
C THR A 109 -2.18 8.44 -3.35
N GLY A 110 -2.35 7.68 -4.46
CA GLY A 110 -1.54 6.48 -4.71
C GLY A 110 -0.05 6.80 -4.78
N THR A 111 0.29 7.81 -5.56
CA THR A 111 1.66 8.27 -5.78
C THR A 111 2.34 8.68 -4.48
N GLY A 112 1.71 9.60 -3.71
CA GLY A 112 2.33 10.15 -2.51
C GLY A 112 2.27 9.25 -1.28
N ALA A 113 1.25 8.41 -1.13
CA ALA A 113 1.07 7.58 0.07
C ALA A 113 1.81 6.23 0.02
N VAL A 114 2.03 5.66 -1.17
CA VAL A 114 2.70 4.35 -1.31
C VAL A 114 4.07 4.30 -0.64
N PRO A 115 4.99 5.26 -0.84
CA PRO A 115 6.31 5.21 -0.21
C PRO A 115 6.24 5.23 1.33
N ILE A 116 5.32 6.02 1.88
CA ILE A 116 5.13 6.11 3.34
C ILE A 116 4.59 4.80 3.88
N ILE A 117 3.54 4.27 3.28
CA ILE A 117 2.92 3.02 3.72
C ILE A 117 3.89 1.84 3.55
N ALA A 118 4.70 1.82 2.49
CA ALA A 118 5.73 0.81 2.31
C ALA A 118 6.79 0.85 3.41
N SER A 119 7.21 2.05 3.83
CA SER A 119 8.14 2.22 4.94
C SER A 119 7.55 1.72 6.27
N LEU A 120 6.28 2.03 6.52
CA LEU A 120 5.58 1.57 7.73
C LEU A 120 5.39 0.05 7.76
N ALA A 121 5.04 -0.55 6.61
CA ALA A 121 4.92 -2.00 6.50
C ALA A 121 6.28 -2.71 6.74
N ALA A 122 7.36 -2.13 6.25
CA ALA A 122 8.71 -2.64 6.50
C ALA A 122 9.14 -2.47 7.97
N GLU A 123 8.75 -1.37 8.63
CA GLU A 123 9.06 -1.09 10.04
C GLU A 123 8.45 -2.13 10.98
N ILE A 124 7.24 -2.64 10.69
CA ILE A 124 6.62 -3.73 11.45
C ILE A 124 7.18 -5.12 11.11
N GLY A 125 8.16 -5.22 10.22
CA GLY A 125 8.80 -6.47 9.82
C GLY A 125 8.06 -7.28 8.76
N ALA A 126 6.99 -6.76 8.16
CA ALA A 126 6.26 -7.44 7.11
C ALA A 126 7.03 -7.45 5.78
N LEU A 127 7.04 -8.59 5.08
CA LEU A 127 7.53 -8.66 3.71
C LEU A 127 6.65 -7.80 2.81
N THR A 128 7.20 -6.72 2.27
CA THR A 128 6.43 -5.73 1.53
C THR A 128 6.69 -5.80 0.03
N VAL A 129 5.62 -5.97 -0.75
CA VAL A 129 5.66 -6.01 -2.22
C VAL A 129 4.74 -4.95 -2.78
N ALA A 130 5.27 -4.04 -3.60
CA ALA A 130 4.48 -3.02 -4.29
C ALA A 130 4.23 -3.40 -5.76
N VAL A 131 2.96 -3.49 -6.13
CA VAL A 131 2.49 -3.72 -7.50
C VAL A 131 1.81 -2.46 -7.99
N VAL A 132 2.49 -1.70 -8.83
CA VAL A 132 2.02 -0.38 -9.26
C VAL A 132 1.86 -0.30 -10.78
N THR A 133 0.90 0.51 -11.23
CA THR A 133 0.73 0.82 -12.65
C THR A 133 1.26 2.21 -12.94
N LYS A 134 1.98 2.35 -14.06
CA LYS A 134 2.39 3.64 -14.60
C LYS A 134 1.31 4.20 -15.53
N PRO A 135 1.22 5.53 -15.67
CA PRO A 135 0.33 6.15 -16.66
C PRO A 135 0.67 5.72 -18.09
N PHE A 136 -0.34 5.65 -18.92
CA PHE A 136 -0.13 5.47 -20.36
C PHE A 136 0.41 6.77 -21.00
N GLY A 137 1.11 6.65 -22.13
CA GLY A 137 1.69 7.80 -22.82
C GLY A 137 0.70 8.91 -23.18
N PHE A 138 -0.59 8.55 -23.43
CA PHE A 138 -1.65 9.52 -23.74
C PHE A 138 -2.20 10.25 -22.49
N GLU A 139 -1.86 9.84 -21.27
CA GLU A 139 -2.29 10.51 -20.03
C GLU A 139 -1.49 11.78 -19.71
N GLY A 140 -0.43 12.02 -20.45
CA GLY A 140 0.36 13.24 -20.42
C GLY A 140 1.67 13.12 -19.64
N ARG A 141 2.65 13.92 -20.08
CA ARG A 141 4.03 13.91 -19.56
C ARG A 141 4.11 14.19 -18.06
N ARG A 142 3.28 15.07 -17.54
CA ARG A 142 3.27 15.45 -16.13
C ARG A 142 2.98 14.26 -15.23
N ARG A 143 1.98 13.45 -15.58
CA ARG A 143 1.64 12.23 -14.82
C ARG A 143 2.76 11.20 -14.87
N MET A 144 3.38 11.04 -16.04
CA MET A 144 4.51 10.11 -16.19
C MET A 144 5.70 10.53 -15.32
N GLN A 145 6.08 11.82 -15.35
CA GLN A 145 7.17 12.33 -14.49
C GLN A 145 6.89 12.14 -13.00
N GLN A 146 5.67 12.42 -12.55
CA GLN A 146 5.27 12.16 -11.17
C GLN A 146 5.42 10.67 -10.81
N ALA A 147 4.94 9.78 -11.68
CA ALA A 147 5.03 8.33 -11.45
C ALA A 147 6.48 7.83 -11.38
N GLU A 148 7.38 8.39 -12.16
CA GLU A 148 8.80 8.00 -12.16
C GLU A 148 9.53 8.45 -10.91
N LEU A 149 9.30 9.67 -10.44
CA LEU A 149 9.91 10.18 -9.21
C LEU A 149 9.51 9.35 -7.99
N ASP A 150 8.24 9.00 -7.89
CA ASP A 150 7.74 8.26 -6.73
C ASP A 150 8.08 6.75 -6.80
N TYR A 151 8.22 6.20 -8.00
CA TYR A 151 8.75 4.85 -8.17
C TYR A 151 10.19 4.74 -7.67
N ILE A 152 11.03 5.74 -7.92
CA ILE A 152 12.40 5.80 -7.40
C ILE A 152 12.40 5.92 -5.88
N ALA A 153 11.63 6.83 -5.32
CA ALA A 153 11.54 7.02 -3.87
C ALA A 153 11.04 5.76 -3.14
N GLY A 154 10.01 5.10 -3.68
CA GLY A 154 9.49 3.84 -3.13
C GLY A 154 10.51 2.70 -3.21
N SER A 155 11.27 2.62 -4.30
CA SER A 155 12.31 1.59 -4.46
C SER A 155 13.51 1.81 -3.54
N GLU A 156 13.87 3.06 -3.22
CA GLU A 156 14.92 3.37 -2.26
C GLU A 156 14.51 3.00 -0.83
N ALA A 157 13.27 3.31 -0.43
CA ALA A 157 12.73 2.91 0.86
C ALA A 157 12.71 1.38 1.03
N ALA A 158 12.27 0.64 0.00
CA ALA A 158 12.30 -0.81 -0.01
C ALA A 158 13.73 -1.38 0.06
N ARG A 159 14.68 -0.81 -0.68
CA ARG A 159 16.09 -1.22 -0.62
C ARG A 159 16.72 -0.96 0.74
N LYS A 160 16.40 0.18 1.36
CA LYS A 160 16.90 0.52 2.70
C LYS A 160 16.39 -0.48 3.73
N SER A 161 15.11 -0.81 3.70
CA SER A 161 14.53 -1.83 4.57
C SER A 161 15.17 -3.21 4.39
N ILE A 162 15.40 -3.65 3.14
CA ILE A 162 16.11 -4.90 2.86
C ILE A 162 17.54 -4.84 3.43
N ALA A 163 18.26 -3.75 3.21
CA ALA A 163 19.63 -3.60 3.73
C ALA A 163 19.68 -3.61 5.26
N GLU A 164 18.75 -2.98 5.93
CA GLU A 164 18.70 -2.94 7.40
C GLU A 164 18.30 -4.28 8.01
N ASN A 165 17.33 -4.99 7.41
CA ASN A 165 16.83 -6.27 7.92
C ASN A 165 17.75 -7.46 7.57
N TYR A 166 18.57 -7.39 6.55
CA TYR A 166 19.45 -8.47 6.09
C TYR A 166 20.94 -8.15 6.21
N ALA A 167 21.32 -7.06 6.86
CA ALA A 167 22.72 -6.66 7.07
C ALA A 167 23.58 -7.67 7.86
N GLY A 168 23.01 -8.74 8.36
CA GLY A 168 23.69 -9.82 9.12
C GLY A 168 23.70 -11.18 8.45
N LEU A 169 23.13 -11.35 7.27
CA LEU A 169 23.14 -12.64 6.57
C LEU A 169 24.31 -12.70 5.58
N PRO A 170 25.18 -13.73 5.65
CA PRO A 170 26.21 -13.92 4.63
C PRO A 170 25.55 -14.25 3.29
N LEU A 171 25.92 -13.50 2.25
CA LEU A 171 25.59 -13.79 0.85
C LEU A 171 26.34 -15.03 0.37
#